data_273a13afb36546d58053e5a9ea3e6dd2
#
_entry.id   273a13afb36546d58053e5a9ea3e6dd2
#
_cell.length_a   1.000
_cell.length_b   1.000
_cell.length_c   1.000
_cell.angle_alpha   90.00
_cell.angle_beta   90.00
_cell.angle_gamma   90.00
#
_symmetry.space_group_name_H-M   'P 1'
#
loop_
_entity.id
_entity.type
_entity.pdbx_description
1 polymer ?
#
loop_
_entity_poly.entity_id
_entity_poly.type
_entity_poly.pdbx_seq_one_letter_code
_entity_poly.pdbx_strand_id
1 'polypeptide(L)'
;KKVSVLVPSDGTVCIDHGLFLTVAENLIGNAARFAEKAISIQITLQNDSMTLNVEDDGAGYPLSLVQNGPTPFETTSSNSSHFGMGLYSSRILCEKHGGRLILENRAGGGASATAIFHFV
;
A
#
# COMPACT_ATOMS: atom_id res chain seq x y z
N LYS A 1 -6.48 16.28 7.44
CA LYS A 1 -5.16 15.80 7.05
C LYS A 1 -4.85 16.27 5.64
N LYS A 2 -3.61 16.61 5.40
CA LYS A 2 -3.17 17.03 4.10
C LYS A 2 -2.88 15.82 3.23
N VAL A 3 -3.44 15.79 2.01
CA VAL A 3 -3.23 14.68 1.07
C VAL A 3 -2.53 15.25 -0.16
N SER A 4 -1.38 14.66 -0.49
CA SER A 4 -0.62 15.01 -1.69
C SER A 4 -0.67 13.84 -2.66
N VAL A 5 -0.99 14.12 -3.93
CA VAL A 5 -1.08 13.09 -4.95
C VAL A 5 -0.20 13.45 -6.12
N LEU A 6 0.68 12.53 -6.51
CA LEU A 6 1.55 12.68 -7.66
C LEU A 6 1.29 11.53 -8.62
N VAL A 7 0.84 11.86 -9.83
CA VAL A 7 0.51 10.86 -10.84
C VAL A 7 1.24 11.18 -12.14
N PRO A 8 1.42 10.19 -13.03
CA PRO A 8 2.05 10.45 -14.32
C PRO A 8 1.22 11.43 -15.15
N SER A 9 1.90 12.23 -15.98
CA SER A 9 1.23 13.20 -16.83
C SER A 9 0.46 12.52 -17.96
N ASP A 10 0.90 11.36 -18.39
CA ASP A 10 0.22 10.58 -19.42
C ASP A 10 0.58 9.10 -19.24
N GLY A 11 -0.09 8.26 -19.99
CA GLY A 11 0.16 6.84 -19.97
C GLY A 11 -1.13 6.06 -19.80
N THR A 12 -1.13 4.86 -20.37
CA THR A 12 -2.26 3.95 -20.28
C THR A 12 -1.73 2.57 -19.92
N VAL A 13 -2.43 1.88 -19.03
CA VAL A 13 -2.04 0.53 -18.61
C VAL A 13 -3.25 -0.39 -18.69
N CYS A 14 -2.97 -1.67 -18.93
CA CYS A 14 -3.98 -2.71 -18.92
C CYS A 14 -3.86 -3.51 -17.63
N ILE A 15 -4.62 -3.13 -16.62
CA ILE A 15 -4.74 -3.91 -15.40
C ILE A 15 -6.21 -4.02 -15.04
N ASP A 16 -6.54 -4.97 -14.19
CA ASP A 16 -7.90 -5.12 -13.71
C ASP A 16 -8.25 -3.91 -12.83
N HIS A 17 -9.24 -3.14 -13.28
CA HIS A 17 -9.63 -1.91 -12.59
C HIS A 17 -10.13 -2.19 -11.17
N GLY A 18 -10.90 -3.27 -11.00
CA GLY A 18 -11.40 -3.63 -9.67
C GLY A 18 -10.31 -4.05 -8.73
N LEU A 19 -9.31 -4.80 -9.21
CA LEU A 19 -8.16 -5.17 -8.39
C LEU A 19 -7.37 -3.95 -7.96
N PHE A 20 -7.10 -3.03 -8.90
CA PHE A 20 -6.37 -1.82 -8.56
C PHE A 20 -7.13 -0.99 -7.53
N LEU A 21 -8.43 -0.79 -7.72
CA LEU A 21 -9.23 0.01 -6.78
C LEU A 21 -9.25 -0.61 -5.39
N THR A 22 -9.37 -1.93 -5.31
CA THR A 22 -9.36 -2.60 -4.00
C THR A 22 -8.05 -2.37 -3.26
N VAL A 23 -6.92 -2.53 -3.95
CA VAL A 23 -5.61 -2.27 -3.34
C VAL A 23 -5.48 -0.81 -2.94
N ALA A 24 -5.84 0.10 -3.84
CA ALA A 24 -5.74 1.53 -3.55
C ALA A 24 -6.59 1.91 -2.35
N GLU A 25 -7.82 1.43 -2.27
CA GLU A 25 -8.70 1.72 -1.14
C GLU A 25 -8.13 1.19 0.17
N ASN A 26 -7.55 -0.02 0.15
CA ASN A 26 -6.96 -0.60 1.35
C ASN A 26 -5.77 0.22 1.84
N LEU A 27 -4.86 0.58 0.93
CA LEU A 27 -3.65 1.32 1.32
C LEU A 27 -3.97 2.75 1.73
N ILE A 28 -4.82 3.43 0.97
CA ILE A 28 -5.20 4.81 1.28
C ILE A 28 -6.05 4.84 2.55
N GLY A 29 -6.94 3.86 2.72
CA GLY A 29 -7.75 3.78 3.93
C GLY A 29 -6.92 3.59 5.19
N ASN A 30 -5.87 2.75 5.13
CA ASN A 30 -4.97 2.59 6.25
C ASN A 30 -4.22 3.89 6.54
N ALA A 31 -3.69 4.53 5.49
CA ALA A 31 -3.00 5.80 5.67
C ALA A 31 -3.91 6.85 6.28
N ALA A 32 -5.15 6.93 5.83
CA ALA A 32 -6.12 7.89 6.36
C ALA A 32 -6.41 7.64 7.84
N ARG A 33 -6.42 6.37 8.24
CA ARG A 33 -6.69 6.01 9.64
C ARG A 33 -5.52 6.34 10.55
N PHE A 34 -4.29 6.11 10.11
CA PHE A 34 -3.12 6.17 10.97
C PHE A 34 -2.27 7.41 10.81
N ALA A 35 -2.45 8.19 9.75
CA ALA A 35 -1.70 9.42 9.55
C ALA A 35 -2.03 10.43 10.65
N GLU A 36 -1.03 11.20 11.05
CA GLU A 36 -1.23 12.30 11.98
C GLU A 36 -1.66 13.56 11.24
N LYS A 37 -0.89 13.98 10.24
CA LYS A 37 -1.11 15.25 9.55
C LYS A 37 -1.13 15.12 8.03
N ALA A 38 -0.42 14.15 7.47
CA ALA A 38 -0.20 14.14 6.03
C ALA A 38 -0.15 12.72 5.46
N ILE A 39 -0.67 12.59 4.23
CA ILE A 39 -0.63 11.38 3.42
C ILE A 39 -0.05 11.76 2.08
N SER A 40 0.86 10.95 1.56
CA SER A 40 1.42 11.13 0.23
C SER A 40 1.09 9.91 -0.62
N ILE A 41 0.54 10.16 -1.80
CA ILE A 41 0.16 9.11 -2.76
C ILE A 41 0.91 9.37 -4.05
N GLN A 42 1.62 8.37 -4.54
CA GLN A 42 2.38 8.50 -5.78
C GLN A 42 2.14 7.28 -6.66
N ILE A 43 1.86 7.54 -7.93
CA ILE A 43 1.74 6.49 -8.94
C ILE A 43 2.87 6.69 -9.95
N THR A 44 3.59 5.63 -10.23
CA THR A 44 4.69 5.63 -11.18
C THR A 44 4.44 4.58 -12.24
N LEU A 45 4.62 4.94 -13.51
CA LEU A 45 4.50 4.01 -14.63
C LEU A 45 5.86 3.70 -15.20
N GLN A 46 6.10 2.43 -15.46
CA GLN A 46 7.28 1.96 -16.19
C GLN A 46 6.81 1.13 -17.37
N ASN A 47 7.73 0.61 -18.17
CA ASN A 47 7.35 -0.09 -19.41
C ASN A 47 6.45 -1.29 -19.16
N ASP A 48 6.66 -2.01 -18.07
CA ASP A 48 5.98 -3.26 -17.80
C ASP A 48 5.31 -3.30 -16.43
N SER A 49 5.29 -2.17 -15.72
CA SER A 49 4.74 -2.17 -14.37
C SER A 49 4.20 -0.82 -13.98
N MET A 50 3.31 -0.86 -12.99
CA MET A 50 2.80 0.33 -12.32
C MET A 50 3.03 0.16 -10.83
N THR A 51 3.48 1.23 -10.19
CA THR A 51 3.72 1.24 -8.76
C THR A 51 2.81 2.27 -8.11
N LEU A 52 2.10 1.85 -7.07
CA LEU A 52 1.33 2.73 -6.21
C LEU A 52 2.04 2.79 -4.86
N ASN A 53 2.48 3.97 -4.46
CA ASN A 53 3.10 4.18 -3.15
C ASN A 53 2.22 5.08 -2.31
N VAL A 54 1.91 4.65 -1.09
CA VAL A 54 1.12 5.42 -0.14
C VAL A 54 1.92 5.53 1.15
N GLU A 55 2.21 6.77 1.54
CA GLU A 55 2.99 7.05 2.76
C GLU A 55 2.18 7.93 3.70
N ASP A 56 2.41 7.74 4.99
CA ASP A 56 1.80 8.58 6.01
C ASP A 56 2.86 8.98 7.05
N ASP A 57 2.49 9.93 7.90
CA ASP A 57 3.37 10.43 8.95
C ASP A 57 2.94 9.93 10.34
N GLY A 58 2.27 8.80 10.41
CA GLY A 58 1.81 8.24 11.67
C GLY A 58 2.91 7.46 12.39
N ALA A 59 2.48 6.53 13.23
CA ALA A 59 3.39 5.74 14.05
C ALA A 59 4.19 4.69 13.28
N GLY A 60 3.79 4.38 12.06
CA GLY A 60 4.41 3.31 11.28
C GLY A 60 3.78 1.95 11.55
N TYR A 61 4.29 0.94 10.85
CA TYR A 61 3.80 -0.42 11.02
C TYR A 61 4.53 -1.12 12.17
N PRO A 62 3.86 -2.08 12.84
CA PRO A 62 4.57 -2.97 13.77
C PRO A 62 5.73 -3.67 13.07
N LEU A 63 6.80 -3.90 13.81
CA LEU A 63 8.00 -4.51 13.23
C LEU A 63 7.72 -5.88 12.62
N SER A 64 6.88 -6.67 13.25
CA SER A 64 6.54 -7.99 12.73
C SER A 64 5.88 -7.90 11.35
N LEU A 65 5.07 -6.88 11.15
CA LEU A 65 4.39 -6.68 9.85
C LEU A 65 5.39 -6.31 8.77
N VAL A 66 6.37 -5.46 9.11
CA VAL A 66 7.41 -5.08 8.16
C VAL A 66 8.30 -6.26 7.80
N GLN A 67 8.67 -7.07 8.79
CA GLN A 67 9.58 -8.20 8.60
C GLN A 67 8.94 -9.37 7.87
N ASN A 68 7.70 -9.70 8.20
CA ASN A 68 7.05 -10.91 7.73
C ASN A 68 5.99 -10.67 6.66
N GLY A 69 5.58 -9.42 6.50
CA GLY A 69 4.47 -9.07 5.64
C GLY A 69 3.12 -9.42 6.25
N PRO A 70 2.04 -9.02 5.60
CA PRO A 70 0.71 -9.30 6.12
C PRO A 70 0.35 -10.77 5.96
N THR A 71 -0.33 -11.33 6.97
CA THR A 71 -0.79 -12.72 6.96
C THR A 71 -2.29 -12.73 7.28
N PRO A 72 -3.00 -13.82 6.89
CA PRO A 72 -4.44 -13.88 7.11
C PRO A 72 -4.85 -14.03 8.57
N PHE A 73 -3.94 -14.38 9.45
CA PHE A 73 -4.27 -14.72 10.84
C PHE A 73 -3.61 -13.82 11.85
N GLU A 74 -3.27 -12.61 11.49
CA GLU A 74 -2.68 -11.65 12.40
C GLU A 74 -3.74 -10.96 13.24
N THR A 75 -4.32 -11.71 14.15
CA THR A 75 -5.40 -11.19 14.99
C THR A 75 -5.08 -11.26 16.46
N THR A 76 -3.84 -11.59 16.81
CA THR A 76 -3.46 -11.85 18.19
C THR A 76 -3.31 -10.59 19.03
N SER A 77 -3.23 -9.42 18.40
CA SER A 77 -3.21 -8.16 19.13
C SER A 77 -4.16 -7.18 18.48
N SER A 78 -4.66 -6.24 19.27
CA SER A 78 -5.58 -5.23 18.76
C SER A 78 -4.95 -4.36 17.68
N ASN A 79 -3.63 -4.15 17.76
CA ASN A 79 -2.94 -3.34 16.77
C ASN A 79 -2.82 -4.08 15.43
N SER A 80 -2.52 -5.36 15.49
CA SER A 80 -2.40 -6.17 14.27
C SER A 80 -3.73 -6.30 13.54
N SER A 81 -4.83 -6.40 14.28
CA SER A 81 -6.15 -6.59 13.66
C SER A 81 -6.57 -5.41 12.79
N HIS A 82 -6.03 -4.21 13.03
CA HIS A 82 -6.35 -3.04 12.24
C HIS A 82 -5.75 -3.07 10.84
N PHE A 83 -4.67 -3.82 10.66
CA PHE A 83 -4.01 -3.91 9.37
C PHE A 83 -4.38 -5.20 8.62
N GLY A 84 -4.78 -6.22 9.36
CA GLY A 84 -4.73 -7.61 8.97
C GLY A 84 -5.27 -7.95 7.58
N MET A 85 -6.60 -7.86 7.41
CA MET A 85 -7.20 -8.41 6.19
C MET A 85 -6.99 -7.53 4.98
N GLY A 86 -7.04 -6.21 5.14
CA GLY A 86 -6.85 -5.29 4.02
C GLY A 86 -5.47 -5.41 3.39
N LEU A 87 -4.43 -5.45 4.21
CA LEU A 87 -3.06 -5.58 3.70
C LEU A 87 -2.81 -6.97 3.12
N TYR A 88 -3.34 -8.01 3.75
CA TYR A 88 -3.20 -9.36 3.22
C TYR A 88 -3.89 -9.49 1.86
N SER A 89 -5.11 -8.98 1.74
CA SER A 89 -5.84 -8.99 0.47
C SER A 89 -5.06 -8.23 -0.60
N SER A 90 -4.50 -7.08 -0.25
CA SER A 90 -3.70 -6.29 -1.18
C SER A 90 -2.46 -7.05 -1.65
N ARG A 91 -1.79 -7.76 -0.73
CA ARG A 91 -0.64 -8.58 -1.08
C ARG A 91 -1.00 -9.65 -2.11
N ILE A 92 -2.11 -10.35 -1.87
CA ILE A 92 -2.56 -11.41 -2.78
C ILE A 92 -2.89 -10.84 -4.15
N LEU A 93 -3.57 -9.70 -4.20
CA LEU A 93 -3.96 -9.09 -5.47
C LEU A 93 -2.74 -8.60 -6.25
N CYS A 94 -1.75 -8.01 -5.58
CA CYS A 94 -0.52 -7.61 -6.24
C CYS A 94 0.21 -8.83 -6.81
N GLU A 95 0.28 -9.91 -6.05
CA GLU A 95 0.96 -11.11 -6.49
C GLU A 95 0.26 -11.77 -7.69
N LYS A 96 -1.05 -11.66 -7.76
CA LYS A 96 -1.81 -12.14 -8.93
C LYS A 96 -1.44 -11.40 -10.21
N HIS A 97 -0.98 -10.15 -10.08
CA HIS A 97 -0.50 -9.35 -11.21
C HIS A 97 1.01 -9.47 -11.41
N GLY A 98 1.62 -10.50 -10.85
CA GLY A 98 3.05 -10.71 -10.99
C GLY A 98 3.90 -9.71 -10.22
N GLY A 99 3.29 -8.91 -9.38
CA GLY A 99 3.98 -7.92 -8.57
C GLY A 99 4.06 -8.33 -7.12
N ARG A 100 4.10 -7.33 -6.25
CA ARG A 100 4.19 -7.58 -4.81
C ARG A 100 3.80 -6.34 -4.01
N LEU A 101 3.59 -6.54 -2.73
CA LEU A 101 3.33 -5.48 -1.76
C LEU A 101 4.52 -5.38 -0.82
N ILE A 102 5.07 -4.18 -0.68
CA ILE A 102 6.22 -3.91 0.20
C ILE A 102 5.75 -2.94 1.28
N LEU A 103 5.95 -3.32 2.54
CA LEU A 103 5.62 -2.48 3.69
C LEU A 103 6.91 -2.09 4.39
N GLU A 104 7.07 -0.80 4.64
CA GLU A 104 8.27 -0.26 5.27
C GLU A 104 7.90 0.85 6.23
N ASN A 105 8.79 1.11 7.18
CA ASN A 105 8.70 2.30 8.01
C ASN A 105 9.66 3.34 7.45
N ARG A 106 9.20 4.59 7.39
CA ARG A 106 9.98 5.70 6.85
C ARG A 106 11.05 6.12 7.84
N ALA A 107 12.20 6.55 7.32
CA ALA A 107 13.31 6.97 8.16
C ALA A 107 12.94 8.14 9.08
N GLY A 108 12.10 9.04 8.62
CA GLY A 108 11.65 10.19 9.42
C GLY A 108 10.40 9.94 10.24
N GLY A 109 9.89 8.72 10.26
CA GLY A 109 8.65 8.38 10.94
C GLY A 109 7.49 8.20 9.97
N GLY A 110 6.63 7.24 10.29
CA GLY A 110 5.48 6.93 9.47
C GLY A 110 5.65 5.64 8.67
N ALA A 111 4.60 5.29 7.94
CA ALA A 111 4.51 4.04 7.19
C ALA A 111 4.60 4.32 5.68
N SER A 112 5.14 3.35 4.95
CA SER A 112 5.18 3.38 3.49
C SER A 112 4.72 2.03 2.96
N ALA A 113 3.66 2.04 2.15
CA ALA A 113 3.15 0.85 1.48
C ALA A 113 3.33 1.02 -0.02
N THR A 114 3.97 0.07 -0.66
CA THR A 114 4.25 0.11 -2.09
C THR A 114 3.63 -1.11 -2.75
N ALA A 115 2.67 -0.88 -3.62
CA ALA A 115 2.02 -1.95 -4.39
C ALA A 115 2.56 -1.90 -5.82
N ILE A 116 3.10 -3.03 -6.28
CA ILE A 116 3.67 -3.15 -7.61
C ILE A 116 2.80 -4.10 -8.43
N PHE A 117 2.39 -3.64 -9.60
CA PHE A 117 1.58 -4.41 -10.54
C PHE A 117 2.38 -4.57 -11.82
N HIS A 118 2.67 -5.80 -12.21
CA HIS A 118 3.26 -6.07 -13.53
C HIS A 118 2.15 -6.37 -14.53
N PHE A 119 2.31 -5.85 -15.72
CA PHE A 119 1.38 -6.13 -16.82
C PHE A 119 2.18 -6.55 -18.04
N VAL A 120 1.58 -7.39 -18.81
CA VAL A 120 2.23 -7.98 -19.99
C VAL A 120 1.60 -7.42 -21.25
#